data_b257dd9582286dfb115caa6a834aae27
#
_entry.id   b257dd9582286dfb115caa6a834aae27
#
_cell.length_a   1.000
_cell.length_b   1.000
_cell.length_c   1.000
_cell.angle_alpha   90.00
_cell.angle_beta   90.00
_cell.angle_gamma   90.00
#
_symmetry.space_group_name_H-M   'P 1'
#
loop_
_entity.id
_entity.type
_entity.pdbx_description
1 polymer ?
#
loop_
_entity_poly.entity_id
_entity_poly.type
_entity_poly.pdbx_seq_one_letter_code
_entity_poly.pdbx_strand_id
1 'polypeptide(L)'
;MAAYIIGHVEVRDTAWTVQYLPKTTALVQKHGGKLLVGSGCAMEILEGERKLPSAIIVLEFPSMEQAKAWYHDPEYAPLIKLRQTGADADIVVVGGV
;
A
#
# COMPACT_ATOMS: atom_id res chain seq x y z
N MET A 1 -7.17 11.85 14.41
CA MET A 1 -5.74 11.80 14.05
C MET A 1 -5.56 10.89 12.84
N ALA A 2 -4.80 11.35 11.87
CA ALA A 2 -4.55 10.56 10.68
C ALA A 2 -3.80 9.28 11.01
N ALA A 3 -3.94 8.29 10.14
CA ALA A 3 -3.18 7.06 10.19
C ALA A 3 -2.59 6.77 8.81
N TYR A 4 -1.49 6.05 8.78
CA TYR A 4 -0.76 5.78 7.56
C TYR A 4 -0.56 4.29 7.38
N ILE A 5 -0.80 3.83 6.17
CA ILE A 5 -0.42 2.49 5.72
C ILE A 5 0.92 2.66 5.00
N ILE A 6 1.92 1.92 5.45
CA ILE A 6 3.26 1.96 4.84
C ILE A 6 3.57 0.55 4.33
N GLY A 7 3.81 0.43 3.03
CA GLY A 7 4.11 -0.83 2.39
C GLY A 7 5.48 -0.81 1.74
N HIS A 8 6.28 -1.84 2.02
CA HIS A 8 7.52 -2.12 1.30
C HIS A 8 7.21 -3.27 0.35
N VAL A 9 7.28 -3.02 -0.95
CA VAL A 9 6.81 -3.96 -1.97
C VAL A 9 7.96 -4.38 -2.87
N GLU A 10 8.20 -5.69 -2.95
CA GLU A 10 9.12 -6.28 -3.90
C GLU A 10 8.32 -6.89 -5.04
N VAL A 11 8.48 -6.34 -6.24
CA VAL A 11 7.72 -6.78 -7.42
C VAL A 11 8.51 -7.82 -8.19
N ARG A 12 7.88 -8.98 -8.43
CA ARG A 12 8.47 -10.06 -9.26
C ARG A 12 7.86 -10.07 -10.65
N ASP A 13 6.58 -9.69 -10.76
CA ASP A 13 5.80 -9.71 -11.99
C ASP A 13 4.77 -8.60 -11.90
N THR A 14 4.49 -7.93 -13.00
CA THR A 14 3.59 -6.77 -13.01
C THR A 14 2.21 -7.07 -13.60
N ALA A 15 1.94 -8.28 -14.04
CA ALA A 15 0.65 -8.62 -14.68
C ALA A 15 -0.56 -8.32 -13.79
N TRP A 16 -0.42 -8.51 -12.48
CA TRP A 16 -1.50 -8.27 -11.51
C TRP A 16 -1.90 -6.81 -11.40
N THR A 17 -1.02 -5.88 -11.75
CA THR A 17 -1.25 -4.44 -11.54
C THR A 17 -2.41 -3.90 -12.38
N VAL A 18 -2.67 -4.47 -13.54
CA VAL A 18 -3.71 -4.00 -14.46
C VAL A 18 -5.08 -4.01 -13.79
N GLN A 19 -5.39 -5.07 -13.03
CA GLN A 19 -6.67 -5.18 -12.31
C GLN A 19 -6.58 -4.57 -10.91
N TYR A 20 -5.44 -4.74 -10.25
CA TYR A 20 -5.26 -4.34 -8.86
C TYR A 20 -5.32 -2.82 -8.68
N LEU A 21 -4.61 -2.06 -9.49
CA LEU A 21 -4.46 -0.62 -9.27
C LEU A 21 -5.79 0.14 -9.30
N PRO A 22 -6.64 0.01 -10.34
CA PRO A 22 -7.89 0.77 -10.37
C PRO A 22 -8.86 0.36 -9.26
N LYS A 23 -8.94 -0.95 -8.96
CA LYS A 23 -9.86 -1.44 -7.94
C LYS A 23 -9.40 -1.05 -6.53
N THR A 24 -8.10 -1.12 -6.28
CA THR A 24 -7.53 -0.72 -4.99
C THR A 24 -7.68 0.78 -4.76
N THR A 25 -7.44 1.58 -5.79
CA THR A 25 -7.63 3.03 -5.71
C THR A 25 -9.07 3.38 -5.31
N ALA A 26 -10.05 2.72 -5.92
CA ALA A 26 -11.45 2.94 -5.59
C ALA A 26 -11.76 2.55 -4.14
N LEU A 27 -11.20 1.45 -3.63
CA LEU A 27 -11.40 1.03 -2.25
C LEU A 27 -10.72 1.97 -1.25
N VAL A 28 -9.53 2.45 -1.55
CA VAL A 28 -8.85 3.45 -0.72
C VAL A 28 -9.74 4.69 -0.59
N GLN A 29 -10.28 5.19 -1.69
CA GLN A 29 -11.16 6.35 -1.70
C GLN A 29 -12.46 6.08 -0.94
N LYS A 30 -13.02 4.88 -1.07
CA LYS A 30 -14.23 4.46 -0.35
C LYS A 30 -14.07 4.64 1.16
N HIS A 31 -12.88 4.38 1.69
CA HIS A 31 -12.60 4.49 3.12
C HIS A 31 -11.98 5.84 3.51
N GLY A 32 -12.03 6.82 2.63
CA GLY A 32 -11.55 8.17 2.91
C GLY A 32 -10.05 8.35 2.81
N GLY A 33 -9.35 7.37 2.25
CA GLY A 33 -7.90 7.41 2.12
C GLY A 33 -7.42 8.10 0.85
N LYS A 34 -6.13 8.37 0.82
CA LYS A 34 -5.47 8.90 -0.36
C LYS A 34 -4.04 8.38 -0.45
N LEU A 35 -3.55 8.25 -1.67
CA LEU A 35 -2.17 7.84 -1.94
C LEU A 35 -1.24 9.04 -1.80
N LEU A 36 -0.21 8.92 -0.96
CA LEU A 36 0.82 9.95 -0.81
C LEU A 36 2.10 9.57 -1.53
N VAL A 37 2.50 8.30 -1.48
CA VAL A 37 3.68 7.79 -2.16
C VAL A 37 3.30 6.48 -2.82
N GLY A 38 3.67 6.33 -4.07
CA GLY A 38 3.33 5.15 -4.86
C GLY A 38 4.50 4.62 -5.66
N SER A 39 4.21 3.63 -6.49
CA SER A 39 5.18 3.06 -7.42
C SER A 39 5.72 4.14 -8.35
N GLY A 40 7.02 4.09 -8.61
CA GLY A 40 7.68 5.05 -9.49
C GLY A 40 8.16 6.32 -8.81
N CYS A 41 7.86 6.53 -7.53
CA CYS A 41 8.41 7.65 -6.78
C CYS A 41 9.90 7.42 -6.53
N ALA A 42 10.69 8.48 -6.63
CA ALA A 42 12.13 8.40 -6.42
C ALA A 42 12.47 8.00 -5.00
N MET A 43 13.46 7.13 -4.85
CA MET A 43 13.93 6.66 -3.56
C MET A 43 15.45 6.74 -3.50
N GLU A 44 15.97 7.01 -2.31
CA GLU A 44 17.41 7.10 -2.07
C GLU A 44 17.71 6.67 -0.64
N ILE A 45 18.75 5.87 -0.46
CA ILE A 45 19.20 5.48 0.87
C ILE A 45 20.04 6.63 1.46
N LEU A 46 19.62 7.16 2.59
CA LEU A 46 20.38 8.18 3.31
C LEU A 46 21.30 7.57 4.34
N GLU A 47 20.94 6.44 4.89
CA GLU A 47 21.71 5.78 5.94
C GLU A 47 21.31 4.31 6.03
N GLY A 48 22.27 3.47 6.37
CA GLY A 48 22.03 2.04 6.58
C GLY A 48 22.37 1.19 5.36
N GLU A 49 22.33 -0.12 5.57
CA GLU A 49 22.73 -1.11 4.55
C GLU A 49 21.52 -1.84 3.95
N ARG A 50 20.31 -1.47 4.33
CA ARG A 50 19.11 -2.12 3.84
C ARG A 50 18.93 -1.86 2.36
N LYS A 51 18.65 -2.93 1.62
CA LYS A 51 18.36 -2.82 0.19
C LYS A 51 17.03 -2.11 -0.01
N LEU A 52 16.96 -1.20 -1.00
CA LEU A 52 15.71 -0.55 -1.37
C LEU A 52 14.72 -1.57 -1.95
N PRO A 53 13.44 -1.53 -1.56
CA PRO A 53 12.41 -2.35 -2.21
C PRO A 53 12.10 -1.80 -3.61
N SER A 54 11.33 -2.56 -4.40
CA SER A 54 10.87 -2.09 -5.71
C SER A 54 10.03 -0.82 -5.58
N ALA A 55 9.20 -0.74 -4.53
CA ALA A 55 8.37 0.43 -4.27
C ALA A 55 8.10 0.58 -2.78
N ILE A 56 7.92 1.83 -2.35
CA ILE A 56 7.38 2.17 -1.03
C ILE A 56 6.04 2.82 -1.27
N ILE A 57 5.00 2.30 -0.61
CA ILE A 57 3.65 2.82 -0.73
C ILE A 57 3.26 3.48 0.58
N VAL A 58 2.72 4.67 0.52
CA VAL A 58 2.19 5.36 1.70
C VAL A 58 0.77 5.82 1.39
N LEU A 59 -0.17 5.33 2.18
CA LEU A 59 -1.57 5.76 2.12
C LEU A 59 -1.88 6.51 3.40
N GLU A 60 -2.66 7.58 3.30
CA GLU A 60 -3.16 8.31 4.45
C GLU A 60 -4.65 8.07 4.59
N PHE A 61 -5.09 7.78 5.82
CA PHE A 61 -6.51 7.67 6.17
C PHE A 61 -6.84 8.63 7.31
N PRO A 62 -8.11 9.09 7.43
CA PRO A 62 -8.48 10.01 8.50
C PRO A 62 -8.29 9.45 9.91
N SER A 63 -8.30 8.12 10.06
CA SER A 63 -8.16 7.47 11.35
C SER A 63 -7.58 6.06 11.21
N MET A 64 -7.10 5.53 12.32
CA MET A 64 -6.63 4.14 12.41
C MET A 64 -7.76 3.16 12.05
N GLU A 65 -8.98 3.45 12.50
CA GLU A 65 -10.13 2.59 12.22
C GLU A 65 -10.43 2.49 10.72
N GLN A 66 -10.38 3.63 10.02
CA GLN A 66 -10.63 3.66 8.58
C GLN A 66 -9.51 2.96 7.80
N ALA A 67 -8.26 3.12 8.22
CA ALA A 67 -7.13 2.42 7.61
C ALA A 67 -7.30 0.91 7.72
N LYS A 68 -7.66 0.42 8.91
CA LYS A 68 -7.90 -1.01 9.14
C LYS A 68 -9.14 -1.50 8.38
N ALA A 69 -10.19 -0.68 8.33
CA ALA A 69 -11.41 -1.02 7.61
C ALA A 69 -11.13 -1.23 6.12
N TRP A 70 -10.25 -0.40 5.56
CA TRP A 70 -9.82 -0.59 4.17
C TRP A 70 -9.11 -1.93 3.99
N TYR A 71 -8.12 -2.22 4.83
CA TYR A 71 -7.33 -3.45 4.70
C TYR A 71 -8.18 -4.70 4.87
N HIS A 72 -9.16 -4.66 5.75
CA HIS A 72 -10.04 -5.79 6.05
C HIS A 72 -11.35 -5.79 5.25
N ASP A 73 -11.51 -4.87 4.31
CA ASP A 73 -12.69 -4.83 3.45
C ASP A 73 -12.76 -6.14 2.66
N PRO A 74 -13.91 -6.86 2.68
CA PRO A 74 -14.07 -8.11 1.91
C PRO A 74 -13.76 -7.95 0.43
N GLU A 75 -13.96 -6.77 -0.14
CA GLU A 75 -13.62 -6.51 -1.55
C GLU A 75 -12.13 -6.41 -1.79
N TYR A 76 -11.33 -6.15 -0.74
CA TYR A 76 -9.89 -6.11 -0.86
C TYR A 76 -9.24 -7.49 -0.77
N ALA A 77 -9.88 -8.46 -0.12
CA ALA A 77 -9.32 -9.79 0.07
C ALA A 77 -8.87 -10.47 -1.25
N PRO A 78 -9.69 -10.48 -2.33
CA PRO A 78 -9.22 -11.05 -3.60
C PRO A 78 -8.10 -10.24 -4.24
N LEU A 79 -8.05 -8.93 -4.00
CA LEU A 79 -6.98 -8.07 -4.52
C LEU A 79 -5.65 -8.35 -3.83
N ILE A 80 -5.67 -8.65 -2.52
CA ILE A 80 -4.47 -9.06 -1.80
C ILE A 80 -3.89 -10.33 -2.42
N LYS A 81 -4.74 -11.33 -2.68
CA LYS A 81 -4.32 -12.57 -3.30
C LYS A 81 -3.75 -12.33 -4.69
N LEU A 82 -4.38 -11.46 -5.46
CA LEU A 82 -3.91 -11.10 -6.79
C LEU A 82 -2.52 -10.46 -6.71
N ARG A 83 -2.29 -9.52 -5.80
CA ARG A 83 -0.99 -8.90 -5.59
C ARG A 83 0.08 -9.94 -5.23
N GLN A 84 -0.26 -10.89 -4.36
CA GLN A 84 0.67 -11.92 -3.92
C GLN A 84 1.14 -12.85 -5.03
N THR A 85 0.45 -12.89 -6.16
CA THR A 85 0.91 -13.66 -7.33
C THR A 85 2.17 -13.09 -7.95
N GLY A 86 2.44 -11.79 -7.76
CA GLY A 86 3.57 -11.14 -8.40
C GLY A 86 4.37 -10.20 -7.51
N ALA A 87 4.06 -10.12 -6.22
CA ALA A 87 4.78 -9.25 -5.31
C ALA A 87 4.79 -9.78 -3.88
N ASP A 88 5.86 -9.46 -3.17
CA ASP A 88 5.98 -9.67 -1.73
C ASP A 88 5.90 -8.30 -1.06
N ALA A 89 5.05 -8.17 -0.07
CA ALA A 89 4.85 -6.89 0.60
C ALA A 89 4.87 -7.04 2.11
N ASP A 90 5.55 -6.10 2.75
CA ASP A 90 5.49 -5.90 4.20
C ASP A 90 4.70 -4.61 4.43
N ILE A 91 3.56 -4.73 5.10
CA ILE A 91 2.63 -3.64 5.26
C ILE A 91 2.37 -3.41 6.74
N VAL A 92 2.51 -2.16 7.17
CA VAL A 92 2.23 -1.76 8.55
C VAL A 92 1.24 -0.60 8.55
N VAL A 93 0.51 -0.45 9.64
CA VAL A 93 -0.29 0.74 9.89
C VAL A 93 0.28 1.46 11.10
N VAL A 94 0.41 2.78 11.01
CA VAL A 94 0.95 3.60 12.08
C VAL A 94 0.10 4.85 12.24
N GLY A 95 -0.17 5.22 13.50
CA GLY A 95 -0.92 6.43 13.78
C GLY A 95 -0.03 7.67 13.64
N GLY A 96 -0.62 8.76 13.16
CA GLY A 96 0.04 10.05 13.12
C GLY A 96 0.05 10.73 14.48
N VAL A 97 0.85 11.76 14.60
CA VAL A 97 0.94 12.58 15.81
C VAL A 97 -0.19 13.60 15.92
#